data_9deae6b267e5fb45aae57fc15f8dcc0b
#
_entry.id   9deae6b267e5fb45aae57fc15f8dcc0b
#
_cell.length_a   1.000
_cell.length_b   1.000
_cell.length_c   1.000
_cell.angle_alpha   90.00
_cell.angle_beta   90.00
_cell.angle_gamma   90.00
#
_symmetry.space_group_name_H-M   'P 1'
#
loop_
_entity.id
_entity.type
_entity.pdbx_description
1 polymer ?
#
loop_
_entity_poly.entity_id
_entity_poly.type
_entity_poly.pdbx_seq_one_letter_code
_entity_poly.pdbx_strand_id
1 'polypeptide(L)'
;VFASTDAITRPLLQLYECPCTEAKGRPLLLLGVFIVAVVVAGWIKMRGKKKGGVSMNATWKVLVVVALGAAVGAVFALRQNADRKEPAISDSGSAEVAKVQTSSPANGGEPGNAGPLPRLVDLGAGTCIPCKMMVPVLEELKKEYAGRLSVEFYDVREDPGVAAEYGIRVIPTQIFYDAAGKELFRHEGFIGKEDILAKFRECGVDLTGGAAQAPAFERLTPGKTDGRPKDSICYMCDGDIEPKSLATVTTDKGPVRLCSPHCYFIMHSCLTQDKADFETKVTVTDWATGTPVAISQSTFLYGQDEATGRPWIRAFAGRDAAAAERAANGGNILALEALQQKEMSHRCGFCDRACYPQDAAEVIVEGGVRTWGCCSHCALGVAARTGKDIEVHEKDRLTKQAVVVKTFGGKIASLEPSTAVAWFGQRQKPDGTWGSAGCFHQGFFVNADNLKKWVEQNPYETGRLISISQALADKMKLSPEQIQKACKIGECAPK
;
A
#
# COMPACT_ATOMS: atom_id res chain seq x y z
N VAL A 1 -8.99 -54.20 18.41
CA VAL A 1 -7.98 -54.09 17.42
C VAL A 1 -7.35 -52.70 17.53
N PHE A 2 -6.21 -52.65 18.17
CA PHE A 2 -5.43 -51.44 18.38
C PHE A 2 -4.68 -51.14 17.07
N ALA A 3 -4.79 -49.91 16.53
CA ALA A 3 -3.92 -49.38 15.50
C ALA A 3 -3.16 -48.15 16.04
N SER A 4 -1.87 -48.22 15.87
CA SER A 4 -0.76 -47.43 16.36
C SER A 4 -0.84 -45.95 15.98
N THR A 5 -0.50 -45.05 16.94
CA THR A 5 -0.43 -43.58 16.85
C THR A 5 0.95 -43.05 16.45
N ASP A 6 1.73 -43.77 15.63
CA ASP A 6 3.12 -43.42 15.33
C ASP A 6 3.38 -42.70 14.01
N ALA A 7 2.34 -42.11 13.35
CA ALA A 7 2.51 -41.55 12.00
C ALA A 7 2.48 -40.02 11.91
N ILE A 8 2.47 -39.24 13.02
CA ILE A 8 2.28 -37.76 12.96
C ILE A 8 3.52 -36.95 13.41
N THR A 9 4.60 -37.59 13.87
CA THR A 9 5.74 -36.85 14.47
C THR A 9 7.01 -36.78 13.62
N ARG A 10 6.99 -37.13 12.35
CA ARG A 10 8.22 -37.21 11.53
C ARG A 10 8.44 -36.26 10.36
N PRO A 11 7.77 -35.09 10.17
CA PRO A 11 8.29 -34.13 9.18
C PRO A 11 8.71 -32.75 9.71
N LEU A 12 8.93 -32.54 11.02
CA LEU A 12 9.31 -31.21 11.54
C LEU A 12 10.79 -31.05 11.98
N LEU A 13 11.63 -32.02 11.71
CA LEU A 13 13.03 -32.00 12.19
C LEU A 13 14.10 -31.94 11.09
N GLN A 14 13.76 -31.63 9.84
CA GLN A 14 14.71 -31.70 8.73
C GLN A 14 14.89 -30.40 7.92
N LEU A 15 14.67 -29.24 8.55
CA LEU A 15 14.93 -27.93 7.92
C LEU A 15 15.67 -26.99 8.87
N TYR A 16 16.87 -27.31 9.31
CA TYR A 16 17.81 -26.31 9.86
C TYR A 16 19.21 -26.92 10.00
N GLU A 17 19.93 -27.02 8.89
CA GLU A 17 21.38 -27.04 8.91
C GLU A 17 21.91 -26.04 7.88
N CYS A 18 22.31 -24.88 8.34
CA CYS A 18 23.21 -23.97 7.66
C CYS A 18 24.30 -23.53 8.65
N PRO A 19 25.59 -23.78 8.36
CA PRO A 19 26.68 -23.52 9.30
C PRO A 19 27.21 -22.11 9.05
N CYS A 20 27.07 -21.20 10.02
CA CYS A 20 28.01 -20.08 10.21
C CYS A 20 27.80 -19.38 11.56
N THR A 21 28.87 -19.41 12.33
CA THR A 21 29.35 -18.48 13.37
C THR A 21 28.60 -18.35 14.70
N GLU A 22 29.39 -18.54 15.72
CA GLU A 22 29.22 -18.38 17.16
C GLU A 22 28.42 -17.14 17.59
N ALA A 23 27.39 -17.39 18.39
CA ALA A 23 26.78 -16.37 19.23
C ALA A 23 26.60 -16.90 20.66
N LYS A 24 27.43 -16.44 21.56
CA LYS A 24 27.29 -16.60 23.01
C LYS A 24 26.04 -15.79 23.46
N GLY A 25 24.95 -16.46 23.75
CA GLY A 25 23.69 -15.81 24.26
C GLY A 25 22.45 -16.68 24.21
N ARG A 26 22.52 -17.88 23.66
CA ARG A 26 21.34 -18.74 23.39
C ARG A 26 20.75 -19.57 24.58
N PRO A 27 21.36 -19.81 25.73
CA PRO A 27 20.76 -20.67 26.74
C PRO A 27 19.59 -20.02 27.50
N LEU A 28 19.55 -18.69 27.65
CA LEU A 28 18.49 -18.02 28.42
C LEU A 28 17.20 -17.86 27.63
N LEU A 29 17.24 -17.68 26.30
CA LEU A 29 16.06 -17.57 25.46
C LEU A 29 15.35 -18.93 25.32
N LEU A 30 16.10 -20.01 25.24
CA LEU A 30 15.55 -21.36 25.19
C LEU A 30 14.93 -21.78 26.55
N LEU A 31 15.47 -21.32 27.67
CA LEU A 31 14.91 -21.55 28.98
C LEU A 31 13.57 -20.83 29.15
N GLY A 32 13.46 -19.60 28.68
CA GLY A 32 12.19 -18.84 28.70
C GLY A 32 11.08 -19.50 27.86
N VAL A 33 11.40 -19.95 26.65
CA VAL A 33 10.47 -20.67 25.76
C VAL A 33 10.06 -22.00 26.36
N PHE A 34 11.00 -22.71 27.01
CA PHE A 34 10.70 -23.99 27.66
C PHE A 34 9.76 -23.85 28.87
N ILE A 35 9.94 -22.81 29.68
CA ILE A 35 9.06 -22.51 30.82
C ILE A 35 7.63 -22.14 30.33
N VAL A 36 7.51 -21.34 29.28
CA VAL A 36 6.19 -21.01 28.69
C VAL A 36 5.52 -22.27 28.12
N ALA A 37 6.27 -23.12 27.42
CA ALA A 37 5.74 -24.37 26.87
C ALA A 37 5.26 -25.35 27.96
N VAL A 38 5.95 -25.47 29.09
CA VAL A 38 5.56 -26.31 30.22
C VAL A 38 4.30 -25.78 30.91
N VAL A 39 4.20 -24.45 31.07
CA VAL A 39 2.99 -23.81 31.66
C VAL A 39 1.78 -23.97 30.75
N VAL A 40 1.94 -23.82 29.44
CA VAL A 40 0.87 -24.00 28.44
C VAL A 40 0.45 -25.49 28.36
N ALA A 41 1.40 -26.41 28.34
CA ALA A 41 1.12 -27.83 28.32
C ALA A 41 0.40 -28.31 29.62
N GLY A 42 0.80 -27.77 30.78
CA GLY A 42 0.12 -27.98 32.06
C GLY A 42 -1.29 -27.46 32.03
N TRP A 43 -1.53 -26.29 31.43
CA TRP A 43 -2.85 -25.68 31.26
C TRP A 43 -3.78 -26.50 30.33
N ILE A 44 -3.24 -26.99 29.21
CA ILE A 44 -3.96 -27.85 28.26
C ILE A 44 -4.36 -29.19 28.91
N LYS A 45 -3.43 -29.79 29.66
CA LYS A 45 -3.67 -31.09 30.37
C LYS A 45 -4.74 -30.98 31.47
N MET A 46 -4.84 -29.82 32.14
CA MET A 46 -5.89 -29.54 33.12
C MET A 46 -7.27 -29.27 32.48
N ARG A 47 -7.32 -28.74 31.27
CA ARG A 47 -8.57 -28.46 30.51
C ARG A 47 -9.23 -29.73 29.96
N GLY A 48 -8.46 -30.81 29.76
CA GLY A 48 -8.98 -32.11 29.25
C GLY A 48 -9.72 -32.97 30.27
N LYS A 49 -9.79 -32.60 31.54
CA LYS A 49 -10.25 -33.50 32.60
C LYS A 49 -11.45 -33.04 33.41
N LYS A 50 -12.33 -32.09 32.99
CA LYS A 50 -13.66 -31.96 33.63
C LYS A 50 -14.63 -31.06 32.86
N LYS A 51 -15.81 -31.58 32.54
CA LYS A 51 -17.04 -30.82 32.36
C LYS A 51 -17.48 -30.32 33.76
N GLY A 52 -17.16 -29.10 34.12
CA GLY A 52 -17.52 -28.45 35.36
C GLY A 52 -16.64 -27.23 35.58
N GLY A 53 -17.20 -26.03 35.63
CA GLY A 53 -16.48 -24.78 35.77
C GLY A 53 -15.63 -24.75 37.05
N VAL A 54 -14.31 -24.72 36.90
CA VAL A 54 -13.39 -24.52 38.02
C VAL A 54 -13.07 -23.03 38.10
N SER A 55 -13.62 -22.39 39.15
CA SER A 55 -13.21 -21.06 39.58
C SER A 55 -11.74 -21.12 40.04
N MET A 56 -10.84 -20.41 39.39
CA MET A 56 -9.46 -20.26 39.82
C MET A 56 -9.41 -19.43 41.10
N ASN A 57 -8.80 -20.01 42.17
CA ASN A 57 -8.62 -19.31 43.45
C ASN A 57 -7.86 -18.00 43.27
N ALA A 58 -8.21 -16.97 44.01
CA ALA A 58 -7.60 -15.63 43.96
C ALA A 58 -6.07 -15.67 44.09
N THR A 59 -5.55 -16.58 44.93
CA THR A 59 -4.11 -16.79 45.12
C THR A 59 -3.37 -17.19 43.87
N TRP A 60 -3.95 -18.04 43.00
CA TRP A 60 -3.31 -18.47 41.77
C TRP A 60 -3.28 -17.36 40.72
N LYS A 61 -4.30 -16.51 40.66
CA LYS A 61 -4.34 -15.33 39.79
C LYS A 61 -3.26 -14.32 40.16
N VAL A 62 -3.02 -14.10 41.45
CA VAL A 62 -1.96 -13.22 41.96
C VAL A 62 -0.59 -13.78 41.62
N LEU A 63 -0.34 -15.07 41.76
CA LEU A 63 0.95 -15.69 41.41
C LEU A 63 1.32 -15.57 39.92
N VAL A 64 0.34 -15.72 39.05
CA VAL A 64 0.56 -15.55 37.59
C VAL A 64 0.89 -14.09 37.26
N VAL A 65 0.21 -13.11 37.86
CA VAL A 65 0.47 -11.69 37.64
C VAL A 65 1.85 -11.29 38.16
N VAL A 66 2.24 -11.79 39.34
CA VAL A 66 3.58 -11.52 39.92
C VAL A 66 4.67 -12.15 39.05
N ALA A 67 4.49 -13.37 38.55
CA ALA A 67 5.47 -14.04 37.68
C ALA A 67 5.63 -13.31 36.34
N LEU A 68 4.55 -12.81 35.73
CA LEU A 68 4.60 -12.00 34.52
C LEU A 68 5.28 -10.64 34.76
N GLY A 69 4.99 -9.98 35.87
CA GLY A 69 5.63 -8.73 36.28
C GLY A 69 7.14 -8.87 36.49
N ALA A 70 7.58 -9.97 37.12
CA ALA A 70 9.00 -10.27 37.32
C ALA A 70 9.73 -10.55 35.99
N ALA A 71 9.08 -11.24 35.04
CA ALA A 71 9.65 -11.50 33.73
C ALA A 71 9.81 -10.21 32.90
N VAL A 72 8.84 -9.31 32.92
CA VAL A 72 8.91 -8.00 32.26
C VAL A 72 9.99 -7.11 32.90
N GLY A 73 10.08 -7.09 34.24
CA GLY A 73 11.12 -6.35 34.96
C GLY A 73 12.53 -6.84 34.63
N ALA A 74 12.74 -8.16 34.52
CA ALA A 74 14.03 -8.74 34.14
C ALA A 74 14.44 -8.34 32.70
N VAL A 75 13.51 -8.34 31.74
CA VAL A 75 13.78 -7.89 30.36
C VAL A 75 14.14 -6.41 30.33
N PHE A 76 13.46 -5.57 31.13
CA PHE A 76 13.75 -4.14 31.20
C PHE A 76 15.12 -3.84 31.84
N ALA A 77 15.48 -4.54 32.90
CA ALA A 77 16.79 -4.42 33.55
C ALA A 77 17.95 -4.86 32.65
N LEU A 78 17.75 -5.91 31.83
CA LEU A 78 18.74 -6.38 30.85
C LEU A 78 18.93 -5.37 29.71
N ARG A 79 17.87 -4.67 29.31
CA ARG A 79 17.94 -3.63 28.29
C ARG A 79 18.69 -2.37 28.79
N GLN A 80 18.47 -1.95 30.03
CA GLN A 80 19.18 -0.82 30.64
C GLN A 80 20.69 -1.09 30.88
N ASN A 81 21.08 -2.35 31.06
CA ASN A 81 22.50 -2.72 31.20
C ASN A 81 23.25 -2.85 29.87
N ALA A 82 22.52 -2.99 28.75
CA ALA A 82 23.11 -2.98 27.41
C ALA A 82 23.49 -1.56 26.97
N ASP A 83 22.73 -0.55 27.43
CA ASP A 83 22.93 0.88 27.07
C ASP A 83 23.99 1.59 27.95
N ARG A 84 24.62 0.89 28.91
CA ARG A 84 25.61 1.46 29.87
C ARG A 84 27.07 1.16 29.58
N LYS A 85 27.42 0.65 28.42
CA LYS A 85 28.84 0.39 28.04
C LYS A 85 29.22 1.29 26.86
N GLU A 86 29.38 2.57 27.10
CA GLU A 86 30.25 3.43 26.32
C GLU A 86 31.51 3.75 27.15
N PRO A 87 32.73 3.61 26.60
CA PRO A 87 33.94 4.03 27.27
C PRO A 87 34.13 5.55 27.10
N ALA A 88 34.34 6.22 28.21
CA ALA A 88 34.71 7.63 28.25
C ALA A 88 36.10 7.80 27.60
N ILE A 89 36.21 8.66 26.60
CA ILE A 89 37.49 9.14 26.06
C ILE A 89 37.72 10.55 26.62
N SER A 90 38.85 10.65 27.27
CA SER A 90 39.38 11.84 27.93
C SER A 90 39.82 12.90 26.90
N ASP A 91 39.42 14.14 27.21
CA ASP A 91 39.82 15.39 26.59
C ASP A 91 41.29 15.69 26.83
N SER A 92 42.09 15.91 25.79
CA SER A 92 43.25 16.83 25.82
C SER A 92 43.86 16.97 24.40
N GLY A 93 43.94 18.19 23.88
CA GLY A 93 44.85 18.53 22.79
C GLY A 93 44.37 19.54 21.79
N SER A 94 44.50 20.82 22.14
CA SER A 94 44.47 21.92 21.16
C SER A 94 45.61 21.82 20.19
N ALA A 95 45.35 21.82 18.87
CA ALA A 95 46.35 22.09 17.84
C ALA A 95 45.73 22.78 16.61
N GLU A 96 46.12 23.97 16.48
CA GLU A 96 46.43 24.88 15.36
C GLU A 96 45.94 24.52 13.93
N VAL A 97 45.15 25.44 13.40
CA VAL A 97 44.62 25.46 12.00
C VAL A 97 45.78 25.77 11.03
N ALA A 98 46.18 24.78 10.22
CA ALA A 98 47.00 24.98 9.04
C ALA A 98 46.13 25.04 7.80
N LYS A 99 46.15 26.17 7.10
CA LYS A 99 45.58 26.34 5.78
C LYS A 99 46.30 25.42 4.79
N VAL A 100 45.57 24.51 4.15
CA VAL A 100 46.04 23.83 2.93
C VAL A 100 45.21 24.29 1.77
N GLN A 101 45.90 24.79 0.76
CA GLN A 101 45.35 25.26 -0.51
C GLN A 101 44.95 24.07 -1.35
N THR A 102 43.76 24.15 -1.90
CA THR A 102 43.18 23.20 -2.86
C THR A 102 43.89 23.29 -4.22
N SER A 103 44.38 22.16 -4.72
CA SER A 103 44.65 21.96 -6.13
C SER A 103 43.60 21.03 -6.74
N SER A 104 42.77 21.56 -7.61
CA SER A 104 41.87 20.82 -8.49
C SER A 104 42.60 20.10 -9.60
N PRO A 105 42.20 18.90 -10.00
CA PRO A 105 42.45 18.41 -11.34
C PRO A 105 41.31 18.83 -12.28
N ALA A 106 41.67 19.64 -13.25
CA ALA A 106 40.82 20.02 -14.37
C ALA A 106 40.61 18.82 -15.31
N ASN A 107 39.38 18.57 -15.72
CA ASN A 107 39.11 17.91 -16.97
C ASN A 107 37.99 18.65 -17.72
N GLY A 108 38.33 18.98 -18.97
CA GLY A 108 37.67 19.96 -19.79
C GLY A 108 36.33 19.52 -20.37
N GLY A 109 35.46 20.49 -20.44
CA GLY A 109 34.25 20.58 -21.26
C GLY A 109 33.92 22.05 -21.42
N GLU A 110 33.75 22.53 -22.63
CA GLU A 110 33.66 23.93 -23.04
C GLU A 110 32.62 24.78 -22.31
N PRO A 111 32.79 26.11 -22.20
CA PRO A 111 32.03 26.97 -21.28
C PRO A 111 30.78 27.55 -21.95
N GLY A 112 29.63 27.06 -21.54
CA GLY A 112 28.42 27.89 -21.51
C GLY A 112 28.43 28.66 -20.20
N ASN A 113 28.24 29.95 -20.23
CA ASN A 113 28.33 30.94 -19.15
C ASN A 113 27.24 30.68 -18.07
N ALA A 114 27.42 29.66 -17.26
CA ALA A 114 26.60 29.39 -16.09
C ALA A 114 27.48 29.49 -14.83
N GLY A 115 27.11 30.34 -13.89
CA GLY A 115 27.76 30.43 -12.59
C GLY A 115 27.78 29.08 -11.85
N PRO A 116 28.47 28.96 -10.69
CA PRO A 116 28.54 27.72 -9.95
C PRO A 116 27.14 27.24 -9.57
N LEU A 117 26.88 25.92 -9.71
CA LEU A 117 25.59 25.30 -9.45
C LEU A 117 25.48 24.85 -7.98
N PRO A 118 24.27 24.84 -7.39
CA PRO A 118 24.00 24.05 -6.19
C PRO A 118 24.39 22.59 -6.42
N ARG A 119 24.78 21.89 -5.34
CA ARG A 119 25.35 20.55 -5.46
C ARG A 119 24.72 19.58 -4.46
N LEU A 120 24.38 18.40 -4.92
CA LEU A 120 23.99 17.24 -4.12
C LEU A 120 25.10 16.20 -4.18
N VAL A 121 25.68 15.86 -3.05
CA VAL A 121 26.70 14.80 -2.92
C VAL A 121 26.07 13.62 -2.19
N ASP A 122 26.04 12.45 -2.79
CA ASP A 122 25.61 11.20 -2.19
C ASP A 122 26.82 10.29 -1.94
N LEU A 123 27.01 9.89 -0.69
CA LEU A 123 28.07 8.98 -0.30
C LEU A 123 27.45 7.63 0.04
N GLY A 124 27.81 6.60 -0.71
CA GLY A 124 27.20 5.28 -0.62
C GLY A 124 28.19 4.16 -0.90
N ALA A 125 27.65 2.96 -1.13
CA ALA A 125 28.45 1.81 -1.58
C ALA A 125 27.60 0.86 -2.44
N GLY A 126 28.18 0.31 -3.49
CA GLY A 126 27.50 -0.59 -4.43
C GLY A 126 26.93 -1.88 -3.81
N THR A 127 27.35 -2.24 -2.59
CA THR A 127 26.84 -3.41 -1.87
C THR A 127 25.76 -3.11 -0.84
N CYS A 128 25.53 -1.84 -0.54
CA CYS A 128 24.53 -1.35 0.43
C CYS A 128 23.15 -1.27 -0.22
N ILE A 129 22.13 -1.88 0.37
CA ILE A 129 20.77 -1.91 -0.21
C ILE A 129 20.17 -0.51 -0.28
N PRO A 130 20.13 0.34 0.78
CA PRO A 130 19.60 1.69 0.68
C PRO A 130 20.38 2.57 -0.31
N CYS A 131 21.69 2.34 -0.47
CA CYS A 131 22.50 3.09 -1.45
C CYS A 131 22.12 2.71 -2.89
N LYS A 132 21.84 1.42 -3.17
CA LYS A 132 21.34 1.01 -4.49
C LYS A 132 20.01 1.66 -4.85
N MET A 133 19.18 1.94 -3.84
CA MET A 133 17.90 2.63 -4.04
C MET A 133 18.08 4.11 -4.34
N MET A 134 19.20 4.73 -3.94
CA MET A 134 19.55 6.10 -4.32
C MET A 134 19.89 6.23 -5.80
N VAL A 135 20.47 5.19 -6.43
CA VAL A 135 20.94 5.25 -7.82
C VAL A 135 19.89 5.81 -8.80
N PRO A 136 18.67 5.23 -8.90
CA PRO A 136 17.66 5.78 -9.81
C PRO A 136 17.24 7.21 -9.47
N VAL A 137 17.20 7.57 -8.19
CA VAL A 137 16.87 8.94 -7.74
C VAL A 137 17.93 9.94 -8.21
N LEU A 138 19.21 9.58 -8.07
CA LEU A 138 20.32 10.43 -8.49
C LEU A 138 20.38 10.58 -10.02
N GLU A 139 20.16 9.50 -10.77
CA GLU A 139 20.14 9.52 -12.23
C GLU A 139 18.98 10.38 -12.76
N GLU A 140 17.82 10.28 -12.14
CA GLU A 140 16.67 11.13 -12.49
C GLU A 140 16.94 12.60 -12.19
N LEU A 141 17.53 12.93 -11.03
CA LEU A 141 17.93 14.30 -10.69
C LEU A 141 19.00 14.84 -11.65
N LYS A 142 20.01 14.05 -11.99
CA LYS A 142 21.04 14.44 -12.98
C LYS A 142 20.42 14.82 -14.31
N LYS A 143 19.47 14.00 -14.78
CA LYS A 143 18.82 14.20 -16.10
C LYS A 143 17.88 15.41 -16.07
N GLU A 144 17.02 15.51 -15.07
CA GLU A 144 15.96 16.52 -15.03
C GLU A 144 16.46 17.90 -14.64
N TYR A 145 17.50 17.96 -13.80
CA TYR A 145 18.08 19.21 -13.30
C TYR A 145 19.44 19.53 -13.92
N ALA A 146 19.75 18.96 -15.10
CA ALA A 146 20.95 19.27 -15.84
C ALA A 146 21.13 20.78 -16.03
N GLY A 147 22.30 21.32 -15.70
CA GLY A 147 22.60 22.76 -15.74
C GLY A 147 21.97 23.59 -14.58
N ARG A 148 21.28 22.96 -13.62
CA ARG A 148 20.67 23.63 -12.45
C ARG A 148 21.09 23.02 -11.12
N LEU A 149 21.44 21.75 -11.10
CA LEU A 149 21.93 21.01 -9.95
C LEU A 149 23.08 20.09 -10.40
N SER A 150 24.21 20.15 -9.69
CA SER A 150 25.25 19.14 -9.79
C SER A 150 24.93 17.99 -8.86
N VAL A 151 24.89 16.76 -9.38
CA VAL A 151 24.62 15.54 -8.59
C VAL A 151 25.82 14.62 -8.69
N GLU A 152 26.46 14.37 -7.57
CA GLU A 152 27.69 13.59 -7.45
C GLU A 152 27.45 12.37 -6.57
N PHE A 153 28.06 11.25 -6.92
CA PHE A 153 28.04 10.02 -6.13
C PHE A 153 29.47 9.56 -5.88
N TYR A 154 29.76 9.19 -4.63
CA TYR A 154 31.05 8.62 -4.23
C TYR A 154 30.85 7.26 -3.55
N ASP A 155 31.52 6.23 -4.08
CA ASP A 155 31.55 4.92 -3.43
C ASP A 155 32.65 4.91 -2.35
N VAL A 156 32.24 4.96 -1.08
CA VAL A 156 33.15 5.04 0.08
C VAL A 156 33.93 3.73 0.33
N ARG A 157 33.61 2.66 -0.40
CA ARG A 157 34.42 1.42 -0.34
C ARG A 157 35.51 1.40 -1.39
N GLU A 158 35.27 2.03 -2.55
CA GLU A 158 36.29 2.21 -3.58
C GLU A 158 37.29 3.28 -3.16
N ASP A 159 36.82 4.36 -2.50
CA ASP A 159 37.67 5.39 -1.92
C ASP A 159 37.33 5.62 -0.43
N PRO A 160 37.95 4.88 0.50
CA PRO A 160 37.69 5.06 1.93
C PRO A 160 38.09 6.43 2.49
N GLY A 161 38.96 7.17 1.82
CA GLY A 161 39.38 8.53 2.23
C GLY A 161 38.23 9.53 2.15
N VAL A 162 37.34 9.38 1.17
CA VAL A 162 36.20 10.26 0.93
C VAL A 162 35.24 10.27 2.15
N ALA A 163 35.00 9.12 2.78
CA ALA A 163 34.14 9.07 3.98
C ALA A 163 34.67 9.94 5.13
N ALA A 164 35.98 9.94 5.32
CA ALA A 164 36.63 10.77 6.33
C ALA A 164 36.65 12.27 5.94
N GLU A 165 36.88 12.57 4.65
CA GLU A 165 36.87 13.92 4.11
C GLU A 165 35.51 14.59 4.30
N TYR A 166 34.42 13.88 3.99
CA TYR A 166 33.06 14.39 4.18
C TYR A 166 32.53 14.19 5.60
N GLY A 167 33.29 13.54 6.50
CA GLY A 167 32.93 13.34 7.90
C GLY A 167 31.68 12.51 8.09
N ILE A 168 31.41 11.52 7.22
CA ILE A 168 30.24 10.67 7.32
C ILE A 168 30.50 9.43 8.19
N ARG A 169 29.45 8.94 8.86
CA ARG A 169 29.48 7.75 9.72
C ARG A 169 28.55 6.65 9.23
N VAL A 170 27.58 7.01 8.43
CA VAL A 170 26.52 6.11 7.94
C VAL A 170 26.39 6.28 6.42
N ILE A 171 26.01 5.22 5.70
CA ILE A 171 25.72 5.24 4.28
C ILE A 171 24.30 4.69 4.00
N PRO A 172 23.58 5.27 3.02
CA PRO A 172 23.94 6.46 2.25
C PRO A 172 23.82 7.73 3.10
N THR A 173 24.68 8.73 2.80
CA THR A 173 24.54 10.09 3.33
C THR A 173 24.51 11.09 2.17
N GLN A 174 23.50 11.97 2.15
CA GLN A 174 23.36 13.02 1.17
C GLN A 174 23.72 14.36 1.80
N ILE A 175 24.58 15.13 1.13
CA ILE A 175 25.01 16.46 1.56
C ILE A 175 24.57 17.48 0.52
N PHE A 176 23.90 18.51 0.98
CA PHE A 176 23.31 19.57 0.16
C PHE A 176 24.18 20.82 0.25
N TYR A 177 24.62 21.34 -0.87
CA TYR A 177 25.42 22.56 -0.95
C TYR A 177 24.71 23.64 -1.77
N ASP A 178 24.87 24.90 -1.39
CA ASP A 178 24.50 26.02 -2.25
C ASP A 178 25.50 26.19 -3.41
N ALA A 179 25.21 27.15 -4.28
CA ALA A 179 26.08 27.47 -5.41
C ALA A 179 27.46 28.05 -4.98
N ALA A 180 27.59 28.56 -3.76
CA ALA A 180 28.86 29.03 -3.22
C ALA A 180 29.69 27.90 -2.56
N GLY A 181 29.17 26.66 -2.53
CA GLY A 181 29.82 25.48 -1.93
C GLY A 181 29.65 25.39 -0.43
N LYS A 182 28.76 26.18 0.19
CA LYS A 182 28.43 26.08 1.59
C LYS A 182 27.48 24.89 1.83
N GLU A 183 27.79 24.02 2.79
CA GLU A 183 26.87 22.98 3.24
C GLU A 183 25.62 23.58 3.86
N LEU A 184 24.46 23.20 3.34
CA LEU A 184 23.14 23.65 3.78
C LEU A 184 22.46 22.66 4.72
N PHE A 185 22.60 21.37 4.36
CA PHE A 185 21.91 20.29 5.06
C PHE A 185 22.57 18.94 4.79
N ARG A 186 22.40 18.00 5.69
CA ARG A 186 22.89 16.63 5.60
C ARG A 186 21.79 15.67 6.00
N HIS A 187 21.65 14.58 5.24
CA HIS A 187 20.68 13.51 5.48
C HIS A 187 21.39 12.17 5.55
N GLU A 188 21.08 11.36 6.56
CA GLU A 188 21.57 9.99 6.70
C GLU A 188 20.42 9.00 6.34
N GLY A 189 20.70 8.02 5.48
CA GLY A 189 19.75 7.04 4.99
C GLY A 189 19.20 7.38 3.61
N PHE A 190 18.20 6.62 3.17
CA PHE A 190 17.51 6.84 1.90
C PHE A 190 16.66 8.12 1.95
N ILE A 191 16.67 8.90 0.87
CA ILE A 191 15.82 10.07 0.68
C ILE A 191 15.25 10.09 -0.73
N GLY A 192 13.95 10.34 -0.88
CA GLY A 192 13.28 10.42 -2.17
C GLY A 192 13.56 11.72 -2.91
N LYS A 193 13.38 11.71 -4.24
CA LYS A 193 13.61 12.88 -5.11
C LYS A 193 12.85 14.12 -4.63
N GLU A 194 11.56 13.98 -4.35
CA GLU A 194 10.70 15.09 -3.91
C GLU A 194 11.16 15.70 -2.60
N ASP A 195 11.65 14.88 -1.68
CA ASP A 195 12.19 15.34 -0.40
C ASP A 195 13.53 16.05 -0.59
N ILE A 196 14.37 15.57 -1.52
CA ILE A 196 15.60 16.27 -1.93
C ILE A 196 15.26 17.66 -2.47
N LEU A 197 14.31 17.75 -3.39
CA LEU A 197 13.87 19.03 -3.95
C LEU A 197 13.20 19.94 -2.93
N ALA A 198 12.39 19.37 -2.05
CA ALA A 198 11.79 20.11 -0.94
C ALA A 198 12.86 20.67 0.00
N LYS A 199 13.89 19.89 0.29
CA LYS A 199 14.97 20.31 1.18
C LYS A 199 15.81 21.43 0.57
N PHE A 200 16.15 21.38 -0.71
CA PHE A 200 16.80 22.50 -1.40
C PHE A 200 15.96 23.78 -1.28
N ARG A 201 14.65 23.67 -1.50
CA ARG A 201 13.71 24.81 -1.36
C ARG A 201 13.64 25.35 0.05
N GLU A 202 13.55 24.48 1.07
CA GLU A 202 13.59 24.88 2.48
C GLU A 202 14.89 25.62 2.85
N CYS A 203 16.00 25.23 2.23
CA CYS A 203 17.29 25.88 2.39
C CYS A 203 17.47 27.14 1.55
N GLY A 204 16.41 27.59 0.85
CA GLY A 204 16.45 28.82 0.02
C GLY A 204 17.11 28.64 -1.34
N VAL A 205 17.37 27.40 -1.78
CA VAL A 205 17.90 27.10 -3.12
C VAL A 205 16.75 26.81 -4.06
N ASP A 206 16.54 27.69 -5.03
CA ASP A 206 15.53 27.53 -6.07
C ASP A 206 16.15 26.81 -7.27
N LEU A 207 15.77 25.55 -7.47
CA LEU A 207 16.17 24.73 -8.62
C LEU A 207 15.21 24.88 -9.82
N THR A 208 14.18 25.73 -9.69
CA THR A 208 13.11 25.86 -10.69
C THR A 208 13.47 26.77 -11.86
N GLY A 209 14.71 27.29 -11.94
CA GLY A 209 15.13 28.25 -12.95
C GLY A 209 14.60 27.93 -14.34
N GLY A 210 13.50 28.57 -14.73
CA GLY A 210 12.96 28.57 -16.08
C GLY A 210 11.74 27.70 -16.38
N ALA A 211 11.30 26.82 -15.51
CA ALA A 211 9.99 26.16 -15.65
C ALA A 211 9.02 26.72 -14.59
N ALA A 212 7.96 27.37 -15.03
CA ALA A 212 6.85 27.72 -14.15
C ALA A 212 6.50 26.49 -13.30
N GLN A 213 6.43 26.67 -11.97
CA GLN A 213 6.00 25.61 -11.07
C GLN A 213 4.69 25.04 -11.62
N ALA A 214 4.74 23.84 -12.19
CA ALA A 214 3.50 23.13 -12.45
C ALA A 214 2.76 23.05 -11.12
N PRO A 215 1.47 23.40 -11.06
CA PRO A 215 0.71 23.32 -9.81
C PRO A 215 0.91 21.93 -9.21
N ALA A 216 0.93 21.83 -7.88
CA ALA A 216 1.11 20.56 -7.16
C ALA A 216 0.14 19.46 -7.66
N PHE A 217 -0.84 19.84 -8.42
CA PHE A 217 -1.70 18.97 -9.23
C PHE A 217 -2.27 19.76 -10.42
N GLU A 218 -2.54 19.06 -11.51
CA GLU A 218 -3.33 19.56 -12.63
C GLU A 218 -4.76 19.05 -12.49
N ARG A 219 -5.74 19.97 -12.46
CA ARG A 219 -7.15 19.56 -12.47
C ARG A 219 -7.61 19.38 -13.90
N LEU A 220 -8.07 18.17 -14.20
CA LEU A 220 -8.68 17.84 -15.47
C LEU A 220 -10.21 17.78 -15.27
N THR A 221 -10.93 18.45 -16.13
CA THR A 221 -12.39 18.51 -16.13
C THR A 221 -12.94 17.71 -17.30
N PRO A 222 -14.14 17.14 -17.17
CA PRO A 222 -14.75 16.38 -18.26
C PRO A 222 -15.06 17.28 -19.45
N GLY A 223 -15.00 16.72 -20.64
CA GLY A 223 -15.45 17.39 -21.86
C GLY A 223 -16.97 17.55 -21.93
N LYS A 224 -17.72 16.80 -21.11
CA LYS A 224 -19.19 16.82 -21.04
C LYS A 224 -19.65 16.73 -19.60
N THR A 225 -20.71 17.44 -19.28
CA THR A 225 -21.47 17.23 -18.05
C THR A 225 -22.22 15.91 -18.16
N ASP A 226 -22.17 15.07 -17.12
CA ASP A 226 -22.94 13.84 -17.08
C ASP A 226 -24.43 14.16 -16.94
N GLY A 227 -25.16 14.08 -18.05
CA GLY A 227 -26.58 14.28 -18.12
C GLY A 227 -27.41 13.00 -18.08
N ARG A 228 -26.78 11.85 -17.82
CA ARG A 228 -27.51 10.58 -17.71
C ARG A 228 -28.48 10.62 -16.53
N PRO A 229 -29.69 10.06 -16.68
CA PRO A 229 -30.63 9.92 -15.56
C PRO A 229 -29.96 9.12 -14.40
N LYS A 230 -30.13 9.58 -13.18
CA LYS A 230 -29.52 8.91 -12.00
C LYS A 230 -29.95 7.46 -11.84
N ASP A 231 -31.12 7.11 -12.30
CA ASP A 231 -31.67 5.76 -12.27
C ASP A 231 -31.13 4.83 -13.37
N SER A 232 -30.41 5.37 -14.35
CA SER A 232 -29.69 4.61 -15.37
C SER A 232 -28.21 4.38 -15.05
N ILE A 233 -27.71 4.92 -13.94
CA ILE A 233 -26.31 4.89 -13.53
C ILE A 233 -26.13 4.01 -12.29
N CYS A 234 -25.15 3.13 -12.32
CA CYS A 234 -24.81 2.29 -11.18
C CYS A 234 -24.26 3.14 -10.02
N TYR A 235 -24.88 3.01 -8.86
CA TYR A 235 -24.44 3.71 -7.64
C TYR A 235 -22.99 3.41 -7.23
N MET A 236 -22.48 2.20 -7.56
CA MET A 236 -21.14 1.77 -7.16
C MET A 236 -20.03 2.18 -8.13
N CYS A 237 -20.25 2.01 -9.44
CA CYS A 237 -19.18 2.13 -10.44
C CYS A 237 -19.41 3.18 -11.53
N ASP A 238 -20.53 3.92 -11.48
CA ASP A 238 -20.97 4.91 -12.50
C ASP A 238 -21.18 4.33 -13.92
N GLY A 239 -21.09 3.00 -14.06
CA GLY A 239 -21.41 2.33 -15.32
C GLY A 239 -22.91 2.38 -15.63
N ASP A 240 -23.24 2.26 -16.91
CA ASP A 240 -24.63 2.15 -17.34
C ASP A 240 -25.27 0.88 -16.79
N ILE A 241 -26.54 0.96 -16.47
CA ILE A 241 -27.33 -0.16 -15.95
C ILE A 241 -28.04 -0.84 -17.13
N GLU A 242 -27.67 -2.09 -17.37
CA GLU A 242 -28.44 -2.96 -18.24
C GLU A 242 -29.59 -3.57 -17.46
N PRO A 243 -30.87 -3.44 -17.95
CA PRO A 243 -32.05 -3.89 -17.20
C PRO A 243 -32.00 -5.37 -16.75
N LYS A 244 -31.44 -6.27 -17.58
CA LYS A 244 -31.35 -7.70 -17.28
C LYS A 244 -30.37 -8.05 -16.17
N SER A 245 -29.37 -7.20 -15.90
CA SER A 245 -28.36 -7.42 -14.86
C SER A 245 -28.58 -6.57 -13.60
N LEU A 246 -29.65 -5.75 -13.59
CA LEU A 246 -29.96 -4.82 -12.51
C LEU A 246 -30.11 -5.55 -11.16
N ALA A 247 -29.41 -5.05 -10.16
CA ALA A 247 -29.69 -5.33 -8.76
C ALA A 247 -30.16 -4.04 -8.06
N THR A 248 -31.20 -4.13 -7.24
CA THR A 248 -31.79 -2.99 -6.54
C THR A 248 -31.79 -3.22 -5.05
N VAL A 249 -31.34 -2.24 -4.28
CA VAL A 249 -31.41 -2.22 -2.83
C VAL A 249 -32.44 -1.18 -2.40
N THR A 250 -33.47 -1.59 -1.68
CA THR A 250 -34.46 -0.68 -1.13
C THR A 250 -33.91 -0.05 0.15
N THR A 251 -33.87 1.29 0.19
CA THR A 251 -33.43 2.05 1.38
C THR A 251 -34.48 3.07 1.78
N ASP A 252 -34.36 3.61 3.00
CA ASP A 252 -35.26 4.67 3.51
C ASP A 252 -35.22 5.96 2.65
N LYS A 253 -34.13 6.13 1.90
CA LYS A 253 -33.94 7.27 0.98
C LYS A 253 -34.35 7.00 -0.47
N GLY A 254 -34.90 5.81 -0.72
CA GLY A 254 -35.31 5.35 -2.04
C GLY A 254 -34.41 4.19 -2.55
N PRO A 255 -34.70 3.70 -3.78
CA PRO A 255 -33.98 2.56 -4.34
C PRO A 255 -32.58 2.97 -4.78
N VAL A 256 -31.60 2.14 -4.40
CA VAL A 256 -30.23 2.19 -4.90
C VAL A 256 -30.08 1.16 -6.01
N ARG A 257 -29.71 1.59 -7.21
CA ARG A 257 -29.56 0.75 -8.40
C ARG A 257 -28.12 0.42 -8.69
N LEU A 258 -27.86 -0.84 -8.99
CA LEU A 258 -26.53 -1.40 -9.24
C LEU A 258 -26.55 -2.13 -10.57
N CYS A 259 -25.52 -1.98 -11.40
CA CYS A 259 -25.48 -2.55 -12.74
C CYS A 259 -25.44 -4.08 -12.75
N SER A 260 -25.10 -4.72 -11.63
CA SER A 260 -25.03 -6.18 -11.55
C SER A 260 -24.99 -6.67 -10.09
N PRO A 261 -25.26 -7.97 -9.85
CA PRO A 261 -24.99 -8.62 -8.55
C PRO A 261 -23.56 -8.45 -8.08
N HIS A 262 -22.59 -8.33 -8.99
CA HIS A 262 -21.20 -8.03 -8.68
C HIS A 262 -21.05 -6.70 -7.89
N CYS A 263 -21.65 -5.61 -8.37
CA CYS A 263 -21.63 -4.34 -7.65
C CYS A 263 -22.38 -4.42 -6.32
N TYR A 264 -23.38 -5.29 -6.19
CA TYR A 264 -24.02 -5.59 -4.92
C TYR A 264 -23.05 -6.22 -3.92
N PHE A 265 -22.27 -7.24 -4.32
CA PHE A 265 -21.31 -7.87 -3.40
C PHE A 265 -20.19 -6.92 -2.98
N ILE A 266 -19.77 -6.01 -3.86
CA ILE A 266 -18.85 -4.93 -3.50
C ILE A 266 -19.48 -4.06 -2.39
N MET A 267 -20.73 -3.63 -2.55
CA MET A 267 -21.46 -2.85 -1.56
C MET A 267 -21.62 -3.64 -0.25
N HIS A 268 -22.09 -4.88 -0.33
CA HIS A 268 -22.29 -5.78 0.80
C HIS A 268 -21.00 -6.00 1.60
N SER A 269 -19.85 -6.08 0.94
CA SER A 269 -18.56 -6.23 1.61
C SER A 269 -18.20 -5.06 2.52
N CYS A 270 -18.69 -3.85 2.22
CA CYS A 270 -18.44 -2.62 2.98
C CYS A 270 -19.43 -2.40 4.12
N LEU A 271 -20.47 -3.23 4.25
CA LEU A 271 -21.47 -3.07 5.31
C LEU A 271 -20.88 -3.38 6.68
N THR A 272 -21.13 -2.48 7.62
CA THR A 272 -20.82 -2.65 9.05
C THR A 272 -22.05 -3.00 9.89
N GLN A 273 -23.24 -2.96 9.28
CA GLN A 273 -24.54 -3.26 9.88
C GLN A 273 -24.93 -4.74 9.70
N ASP A 274 -26.08 -5.13 10.22
CA ASP A 274 -26.64 -6.47 10.05
C ASP A 274 -26.83 -6.79 8.56
N LYS A 275 -26.00 -7.71 8.07
CA LYS A 275 -25.99 -8.12 6.67
C LYS A 275 -27.22 -8.94 6.30
N ALA A 276 -27.77 -9.68 7.22
CA ALA A 276 -28.96 -10.50 6.98
C ALA A 276 -30.21 -9.61 6.77
N ASP A 277 -30.39 -8.59 7.59
CA ASP A 277 -31.48 -7.59 7.38
C ASP A 277 -31.29 -6.85 6.04
N PHE A 278 -30.06 -6.53 5.71
CA PHE A 278 -29.76 -5.86 4.43
C PHE A 278 -30.14 -6.72 3.22
N GLU A 279 -29.85 -8.01 3.24
CA GLU A 279 -30.19 -8.93 2.13
C GLU A 279 -31.69 -9.01 1.85
N THR A 280 -32.54 -8.86 2.88
CA THR A 280 -34.00 -8.87 2.71
C THR A 280 -34.50 -7.71 1.84
N LYS A 281 -33.72 -6.65 1.70
CA LYS A 281 -34.06 -5.42 0.96
C LYS A 281 -33.53 -5.43 -0.49
N VAL A 282 -32.98 -6.57 -0.93
CA VAL A 282 -32.31 -6.67 -2.23
C VAL A 282 -33.11 -7.52 -3.21
N THR A 283 -33.33 -6.97 -4.38
CA THR A 283 -33.85 -7.69 -5.54
C THR A 283 -32.85 -7.70 -6.67
N VAL A 284 -32.85 -8.76 -7.46
CA VAL A 284 -32.10 -8.90 -8.71
C VAL A 284 -33.09 -9.16 -9.85
N THR A 285 -32.70 -8.83 -11.06
CA THR A 285 -33.57 -9.09 -12.24
C THR A 285 -33.36 -10.53 -12.69
N ASP A 286 -34.46 -11.28 -12.81
CA ASP A 286 -34.46 -12.58 -13.48
C ASP A 286 -34.05 -12.41 -14.94
N TRP A 287 -32.95 -13.05 -15.32
CA TRP A 287 -32.37 -12.90 -16.66
C TRP A 287 -33.30 -13.41 -17.78
N ALA A 288 -34.12 -14.41 -17.49
CA ALA A 288 -35.02 -15.01 -18.47
C ALA A 288 -36.27 -14.17 -18.71
N THR A 289 -36.86 -13.62 -17.64
CA THR A 289 -38.16 -12.93 -17.70
C THR A 289 -38.08 -11.42 -17.60
N GLY A 290 -36.97 -10.88 -17.09
CA GLY A 290 -36.83 -9.44 -16.81
C GLY A 290 -37.56 -8.98 -15.55
N THR A 291 -38.08 -9.88 -14.73
CA THR A 291 -38.83 -9.53 -13.52
C THR A 291 -37.94 -9.50 -12.29
N PRO A 292 -38.21 -8.62 -11.29
CA PRO A 292 -37.44 -8.58 -10.06
C PRO A 292 -37.73 -9.80 -9.16
N VAL A 293 -36.69 -10.37 -8.58
CA VAL A 293 -36.73 -11.53 -7.66
C VAL A 293 -35.88 -11.20 -6.43
N ALA A 294 -36.33 -11.63 -5.23
CA ALA A 294 -35.51 -11.47 -4.01
C ALA A 294 -34.17 -12.20 -4.17
N ILE A 295 -33.08 -11.55 -3.80
CA ILE A 295 -31.73 -12.09 -3.98
C ILE A 295 -31.57 -13.41 -3.22
N SER A 296 -32.17 -13.56 -2.06
CA SER A 296 -32.16 -14.77 -1.23
C SER A 296 -32.88 -15.97 -1.86
N GLN A 297 -33.77 -15.73 -2.83
CA GLN A 297 -34.53 -16.76 -3.54
C GLN A 297 -33.99 -17.04 -4.92
N SER A 298 -32.92 -16.35 -5.32
CA SER A 298 -32.36 -16.43 -6.66
C SER A 298 -31.35 -17.56 -6.83
N THR A 299 -31.32 -18.14 -7.98
CA THR A 299 -30.25 -19.02 -8.47
C THR A 299 -29.36 -18.21 -9.41
N PHE A 300 -28.07 -18.37 -9.31
CA PHE A 300 -27.12 -17.59 -10.08
C PHE A 300 -26.34 -18.47 -11.07
N LEU A 301 -26.16 -17.97 -12.28
CA LEU A 301 -25.19 -18.52 -13.22
C LEU A 301 -23.97 -17.60 -13.23
N TYR A 302 -22.84 -18.18 -12.90
CA TYR A 302 -21.55 -17.50 -12.83
C TYR A 302 -20.63 -18.01 -13.93
N GLY A 303 -20.09 -17.12 -14.72
CA GLY A 303 -19.09 -17.43 -15.73
C GLY A 303 -17.97 -16.42 -15.73
N GLN A 304 -17.01 -16.61 -16.64
CA GLN A 304 -15.92 -15.67 -16.89
C GLN A 304 -15.89 -15.36 -18.38
N ASP A 305 -15.70 -14.10 -18.71
CA ASP A 305 -15.41 -13.64 -20.05
C ASP A 305 -13.99 -14.11 -20.44
N GLU A 306 -13.88 -14.86 -21.53
CA GLU A 306 -12.60 -15.45 -21.94
C GLU A 306 -11.55 -14.43 -22.33
N ALA A 307 -11.95 -13.29 -22.88
CA ALA A 307 -11.03 -12.26 -23.35
C ALA A 307 -10.49 -11.41 -22.20
N THR A 308 -11.32 -11.09 -21.21
CA THR A 308 -10.99 -10.17 -20.12
C THR A 308 -10.71 -10.87 -18.78
N GLY A 309 -11.12 -12.15 -18.65
CA GLY A 309 -11.10 -12.89 -17.39
C GLY A 309 -12.10 -12.36 -16.34
N ARG A 310 -12.92 -11.35 -16.70
CA ARG A 310 -13.87 -10.76 -15.78
C ARG A 310 -15.05 -11.68 -15.54
N PRO A 311 -15.53 -11.79 -14.29
CA PRO A 311 -16.70 -12.57 -14.00
C PRO A 311 -17.97 -11.87 -14.53
N TRP A 312 -18.91 -12.68 -15.02
CA TRP A 312 -20.28 -12.25 -15.25
C TRP A 312 -21.25 -13.09 -14.42
N ILE A 313 -22.35 -12.47 -13.99
CA ILE A 313 -23.34 -13.07 -13.11
C ILE A 313 -24.71 -12.78 -13.68
N ARG A 314 -25.51 -13.86 -13.90
CA ARG A 314 -26.89 -13.80 -14.31
C ARG A 314 -27.75 -14.40 -13.21
N ALA A 315 -28.80 -13.71 -12.79
CA ALA A 315 -29.72 -14.17 -11.76
C ALA A 315 -30.97 -14.79 -12.37
N PHE A 316 -31.54 -15.79 -11.74
CA PHE A 316 -32.75 -16.51 -12.17
C PHE A 316 -33.66 -16.78 -10.98
N ALA A 317 -34.96 -16.70 -11.22
CA ALA A 317 -35.97 -17.11 -10.24
C ALA A 317 -35.98 -18.62 -9.96
N GLY A 318 -35.52 -19.43 -10.94
CA GLY A 318 -35.54 -20.88 -10.83
C GLY A 318 -34.31 -21.54 -11.42
N ARG A 319 -34.00 -22.76 -10.91
CA ARG A 319 -32.83 -23.52 -11.33
C ARG A 319 -32.91 -24.03 -12.76
N ASP A 320 -34.12 -24.30 -13.26
CA ASP A 320 -34.30 -24.83 -14.63
C ASP A 320 -33.95 -23.79 -15.68
N ALA A 321 -34.36 -22.53 -15.49
CA ALA A 321 -33.98 -21.43 -16.34
C ALA A 321 -32.46 -21.19 -16.33
N ALA A 322 -31.85 -21.27 -15.15
CA ALA A 322 -30.38 -21.18 -15.01
C ALA A 322 -29.67 -22.35 -15.72
N ALA A 323 -30.25 -23.56 -15.70
CA ALA A 323 -29.69 -24.72 -16.38
C ALA A 323 -29.80 -24.61 -17.92
N ALA A 324 -30.89 -24.08 -18.43
CA ALA A 324 -31.07 -23.80 -19.85
C ALA A 324 -30.04 -22.77 -20.35
N GLU A 325 -29.85 -21.67 -19.59
CA GLU A 325 -28.85 -20.64 -19.90
C GLU A 325 -27.41 -21.20 -19.85
N ARG A 326 -27.12 -22.03 -18.85
CA ARG A 326 -25.82 -22.73 -18.76
C ARG A 326 -25.54 -23.61 -19.98
N ALA A 327 -26.53 -24.29 -20.47
CA ALA A 327 -26.36 -25.16 -21.64
C ALA A 327 -25.96 -24.34 -22.89
N ALA A 328 -26.42 -23.09 -22.99
CA ALA A 328 -26.14 -22.17 -24.10
C ALA A 328 -24.82 -21.44 -23.96
N ASN A 329 -24.47 -21.00 -22.74
CA ASN A 329 -23.40 -20.03 -22.49
C ASN A 329 -22.31 -20.54 -21.53
N GLY A 330 -22.41 -21.77 -21.05
CA GLY A 330 -21.49 -22.32 -20.04
C GLY A 330 -21.67 -21.70 -18.65
N GLY A 331 -20.66 -21.83 -17.81
CA GLY A 331 -20.66 -21.30 -16.46
C GLY A 331 -21.09 -22.30 -15.39
N ASN A 332 -21.16 -21.85 -14.14
CA ASN A 332 -21.49 -22.63 -12.96
C ASN A 332 -22.73 -22.09 -12.26
N ILE A 333 -23.68 -22.98 -11.96
CA ILE A 333 -24.88 -22.62 -11.19
C ILE A 333 -24.53 -22.63 -9.71
N LEU A 334 -24.76 -21.48 -9.04
CA LEU A 334 -24.43 -21.24 -7.65
C LEU A 334 -25.67 -20.78 -6.87
N ALA A 335 -25.78 -21.19 -5.61
CA ALA A 335 -26.65 -20.56 -4.64
C ALA A 335 -26.03 -19.25 -4.13
N LEU A 336 -26.82 -18.41 -3.47
CA LEU A 336 -26.39 -17.10 -2.97
C LEU A 336 -25.11 -17.19 -2.11
N GLU A 337 -25.07 -18.09 -1.15
CA GLU A 337 -23.95 -18.23 -0.22
C GLU A 337 -22.64 -18.62 -0.96
N ALA A 338 -22.72 -19.54 -1.90
CA ALA A 338 -21.57 -19.97 -2.69
C ALA A 338 -21.07 -18.83 -3.61
N LEU A 339 -21.99 -18.06 -4.21
CA LEU A 339 -21.67 -16.90 -4.99
C LEU A 339 -21.04 -15.82 -4.13
N GLN A 340 -21.59 -15.55 -2.95
CA GLN A 340 -21.06 -14.58 -1.99
C GLN A 340 -19.64 -14.93 -1.54
N GLN A 341 -19.38 -16.18 -1.20
CA GLN A 341 -18.02 -16.64 -0.86
C GLN A 341 -17.04 -16.39 -2.01
N LYS A 342 -17.45 -16.68 -3.24
CA LYS A 342 -16.63 -16.48 -4.43
C LYS A 342 -16.36 -15.00 -4.70
N GLU A 343 -17.39 -14.16 -4.65
CA GLU A 343 -17.32 -12.73 -4.92
C GLU A 343 -16.54 -11.95 -3.84
N MET A 344 -16.50 -12.46 -2.62
CA MET A 344 -15.79 -11.84 -1.49
C MET A 344 -14.48 -12.57 -1.13
N SER A 345 -13.99 -13.45 -1.98
CA SER A 345 -12.76 -14.23 -1.74
C SER A 345 -11.50 -13.37 -1.70
N HIS A 346 -11.49 -12.26 -2.44
CA HIS A 346 -10.38 -11.30 -2.46
C HIS A 346 -10.81 -9.99 -1.82
N ARG A 347 -10.01 -9.52 -0.87
CA ARG A 347 -10.29 -8.32 -0.09
C ARG A 347 -9.17 -7.31 -0.25
N CYS A 348 -9.55 -6.04 -0.28
CA CYS A 348 -8.59 -4.94 -0.29
C CYS A 348 -7.87 -4.84 1.06
N GLY A 349 -6.55 -4.88 1.06
CA GLY A 349 -5.72 -4.79 2.27
C GLY A 349 -5.82 -3.44 2.99
N PHE A 350 -6.35 -2.41 2.33
CA PHE A 350 -6.57 -1.10 2.95
C PHE A 350 -7.98 -0.92 3.49
N CYS A 351 -9.02 -1.08 2.66
CA CYS A 351 -10.39 -0.72 3.03
C CYS A 351 -11.31 -1.92 3.25
N ASP A 352 -10.78 -3.13 3.16
CA ASP A 352 -11.47 -4.40 3.33
C ASP A 352 -12.67 -4.63 2.39
N ARG A 353 -12.76 -3.87 1.30
CA ARG A 353 -13.78 -4.04 0.27
C ARG A 353 -13.46 -5.26 -0.61
N ALA A 354 -14.49 -5.98 -1.06
CA ALA A 354 -14.33 -7.00 -2.09
C ALA A 354 -13.70 -6.38 -3.34
N CYS A 355 -12.75 -7.08 -3.93
CA CYS A 355 -12.07 -6.67 -5.15
C CYS A 355 -11.76 -7.89 -6.00
N TYR A 356 -11.45 -7.64 -7.26
CA TYR A 356 -11.20 -8.67 -8.24
C TYR A 356 -9.78 -8.53 -8.76
N PRO A 357 -8.99 -9.61 -8.75
CA PRO A 357 -7.59 -9.58 -9.17
C PRO A 357 -7.35 -9.01 -10.57
N GLN A 358 -8.36 -9.13 -11.46
CA GLN A 358 -8.29 -8.61 -12.83
C GLN A 358 -8.27 -7.08 -12.89
N ASP A 359 -8.91 -6.43 -11.91
CA ASP A 359 -9.11 -4.98 -11.85
C ASP A 359 -8.39 -4.33 -10.65
N ALA A 360 -7.86 -5.13 -9.73
CA ALA A 360 -7.20 -4.66 -8.52
C ALA A 360 -5.69 -4.62 -8.69
N ALA A 361 -5.05 -3.67 -8.02
CA ALA A 361 -3.60 -3.66 -7.91
C ALA A 361 -3.14 -4.78 -6.96
N GLU A 362 -2.17 -5.58 -7.36
CA GLU A 362 -1.50 -6.51 -6.44
C GLU A 362 -0.55 -5.72 -5.54
N VAL A 363 -0.54 -6.06 -4.25
CA VAL A 363 0.33 -5.41 -3.26
C VAL A 363 1.11 -6.48 -2.51
N ILE A 364 2.42 -6.40 -2.57
CA ILE A 364 3.34 -7.24 -1.80
C ILE A 364 3.84 -6.40 -0.63
N VAL A 365 3.50 -6.82 0.60
CA VAL A 365 3.93 -6.15 1.84
C VAL A 365 5.27 -6.72 2.26
N GLU A 366 6.12 -5.90 2.86
CA GLU A 366 7.39 -6.32 3.46
C GLU A 366 7.22 -7.60 4.30
N GLY A 367 8.05 -8.61 4.03
CA GLY A 367 7.90 -9.97 4.56
C GLY A 367 7.16 -10.93 3.63
N GLY A 368 6.78 -10.50 2.40
CA GLY A 368 6.26 -11.35 1.33
C GLY A 368 4.75 -11.62 1.38
N VAL A 369 4.02 -10.96 2.28
CA VAL A 369 2.55 -11.10 2.36
C VAL A 369 1.92 -10.40 1.16
N ARG A 370 1.11 -11.14 0.39
CA ARG A 370 0.36 -10.61 -0.76
C ARG A 370 -1.05 -10.20 -0.36
N THR A 371 -1.47 -9.06 -0.86
CA THR A 371 -2.84 -8.54 -0.73
C THR A 371 -3.22 -7.73 -1.97
N TRP A 372 -4.38 -7.10 -1.95
CA TRP A 372 -4.93 -6.35 -3.07
C TRP A 372 -5.25 -4.90 -2.66
N GLY A 373 -5.08 -3.98 -3.60
CA GLY A 373 -5.69 -2.66 -3.53
C GLY A 373 -6.86 -2.59 -4.50
N CYS A 374 -8.08 -2.32 -4.03
CA CYS A 374 -9.25 -2.20 -4.91
C CYS A 374 -9.15 -1.00 -5.89
N CYS A 375 -8.17 -0.16 -5.71
CA CYS A 375 -7.72 0.90 -6.62
C CYS A 375 -6.28 1.29 -6.25
N SER A 376 -5.61 2.04 -7.11
CA SER A 376 -4.25 2.54 -6.90
C SER A 376 -4.04 3.24 -5.55
N HIS A 377 -4.97 4.11 -5.16
CA HIS A 377 -4.86 4.82 -3.88
C HIS A 377 -5.07 3.90 -2.66
N CYS A 378 -5.93 2.88 -2.77
CA CYS A 378 -6.06 1.87 -1.73
C CYS A 378 -4.83 0.96 -1.68
N ALA A 379 -4.20 0.66 -2.82
CA ALA A 379 -2.94 -0.07 -2.86
C ALA A 379 -1.84 0.66 -2.07
N LEU A 380 -1.66 1.97 -2.32
CA LEU A 380 -0.74 2.80 -1.52
C LEU A 380 -1.15 2.87 -0.04
N GLY A 381 -2.46 2.89 0.24
CA GLY A 381 -2.99 2.90 1.59
C GLY A 381 -2.62 1.67 2.43
N VAL A 382 -2.24 0.55 1.80
CA VAL A 382 -1.77 -0.64 2.52
C VAL A 382 -0.51 -0.32 3.34
N ALA A 383 0.40 0.53 2.83
CA ALA A 383 1.55 1.00 3.59
C ALA A 383 1.12 1.73 4.87
N ALA A 384 0.14 2.66 4.77
CA ALA A 384 -0.37 3.39 5.91
C ALA A 384 -1.06 2.47 6.95
N ARG A 385 -1.79 1.45 6.48
CA ARG A 385 -2.49 0.51 7.37
C ARG A 385 -1.57 -0.46 8.08
N THR A 386 -0.52 -0.92 7.38
CA THR A 386 0.41 -1.94 7.92
C THR A 386 1.60 -1.33 8.63
N GLY A 387 1.93 -0.07 8.37
CA GLY A 387 3.17 0.56 8.81
C GLY A 387 4.42 -0.07 8.19
N LYS A 388 4.28 -0.80 7.06
CA LYS A 388 5.34 -1.53 6.37
C LYS A 388 5.52 -1.04 4.96
N ASP A 389 6.69 -1.28 4.41
CA ASP A 389 6.94 -1.01 3.01
C ASP A 389 6.19 -1.99 2.10
N ILE A 390 5.88 -1.53 0.90
CA ILE A 390 5.06 -2.25 -0.08
C ILE A 390 5.67 -2.17 -1.47
N GLU A 391 5.35 -3.18 -2.27
CA GLU A 391 5.52 -3.16 -3.72
C GLU A 391 4.14 -3.31 -4.36
N VAL A 392 3.74 -2.34 -5.20
CA VAL A 392 2.45 -2.30 -5.88
C VAL A 392 2.64 -2.61 -7.35
N HIS A 393 1.89 -3.56 -7.87
CA HIS A 393 1.80 -3.89 -9.29
C HIS A 393 0.41 -3.52 -9.80
N GLU A 394 0.36 -2.57 -10.70
CA GLU A 394 -0.88 -2.10 -11.33
C GLU A 394 -0.69 -1.95 -12.85
N LYS A 395 -1.74 -1.65 -13.56
CA LYS A 395 -1.73 -1.43 -15.00
C LYS A 395 -2.26 -0.05 -15.34
N ASP A 396 -1.57 0.64 -16.25
CA ASP A 396 -2.07 1.85 -16.88
C ASP A 396 -3.48 1.62 -17.43
N ARG A 397 -4.42 2.49 -17.08
CA ARG A 397 -5.82 2.33 -17.48
C ARG A 397 -6.04 2.43 -18.98
N LEU A 398 -5.22 3.22 -19.70
CA LEU A 398 -5.32 3.41 -21.15
C LEU A 398 -4.63 2.27 -21.91
N THR A 399 -3.36 2.02 -21.60
CA THR A 399 -2.49 1.15 -22.40
C THR A 399 -2.33 -0.26 -21.85
N LYS A 400 -2.74 -0.50 -20.60
CA LYS A 400 -2.52 -1.75 -19.86
C LYS A 400 -1.05 -2.08 -19.59
N GLN A 401 -0.12 -1.16 -19.85
CA GLN A 401 1.28 -1.29 -19.45
C GLN A 401 1.41 -1.38 -17.93
N ALA A 402 2.40 -2.14 -17.48
CA ALA A 402 2.67 -2.28 -16.06
C ALA A 402 3.16 -0.97 -15.44
N VAL A 403 2.69 -0.69 -14.23
CA VAL A 403 3.20 0.35 -13.33
C VAL A 403 3.57 -0.33 -12.02
N VAL A 404 4.84 -0.24 -11.65
CA VAL A 404 5.36 -0.81 -10.41
C VAL A 404 5.81 0.32 -9.49
N VAL A 405 5.36 0.26 -8.24
CA VAL A 405 5.67 1.26 -7.21
C VAL A 405 6.27 0.53 -6.02
N LYS A 406 7.47 0.92 -5.60
CA LYS A 406 8.09 0.38 -4.37
C LYS A 406 8.26 1.49 -3.35
N THR A 407 8.01 1.18 -2.08
CA THR A 407 8.22 2.11 -0.98
C THR A 407 9.40 1.69 -0.12
N PHE A 408 9.97 2.65 0.57
CA PHE A 408 10.93 2.43 1.64
C PHE A 408 10.78 3.54 2.69
N GLY A 409 10.66 3.15 3.95
CA GLY A 409 10.45 4.09 5.05
C GLY A 409 9.19 4.93 4.89
N GLY A 410 8.15 4.39 4.24
CA GLY A 410 6.88 5.10 3.98
C GLY A 410 6.95 6.15 2.86
N LYS A 411 8.01 6.14 2.04
CA LYS A 411 8.21 7.03 0.87
C LYS A 411 8.37 6.20 -0.39
N ILE A 412 8.22 6.84 -1.56
CA ILE A 412 8.49 6.17 -2.83
C ILE A 412 9.99 5.94 -2.97
N ALA A 413 10.38 4.69 -3.15
CA ALA A 413 11.75 4.26 -3.40
C ALA A 413 12.03 4.09 -4.89
N SER A 414 11.07 3.52 -5.66
CA SER A 414 11.18 3.43 -7.11
C SER A 414 9.83 3.44 -7.79
N LEU A 415 9.81 3.94 -9.00
CA LEU A 415 8.68 3.94 -9.93
C LEU A 415 9.13 3.35 -11.27
N GLU A 416 8.34 2.43 -11.79
CA GLU A 416 8.54 1.86 -13.12
C GLU A 416 7.23 1.94 -13.92
N PRO A 417 7.19 2.78 -14.97
CA PRO A 417 8.21 3.76 -15.38
C PRO A 417 8.30 4.96 -14.42
N SER A 418 9.46 5.63 -14.38
CA SER A 418 9.70 6.81 -13.53
C SER A 418 8.77 8.00 -13.84
N THR A 419 8.16 8.01 -15.03
CA THR A 419 7.16 9.00 -15.48
C THR A 419 5.75 8.73 -14.98
N ALA A 420 5.54 7.66 -14.20
CA ALA A 420 4.22 7.25 -13.74
C ALA A 420 3.56 8.31 -12.84
N VAL A 421 2.27 8.49 -13.06
CA VAL A 421 1.43 9.46 -12.34
C VAL A 421 0.16 8.81 -11.80
N ALA A 422 -0.49 9.48 -10.88
CA ALA A 422 -1.75 9.04 -10.29
C ALA A 422 -2.92 9.94 -10.72
N TRP A 423 -4.05 9.31 -11.02
CA TRP A 423 -5.33 9.96 -11.16
C TRP A 423 -6.10 9.90 -9.84
N PHE A 424 -6.50 11.05 -9.34
CA PHE A 424 -7.39 11.18 -8.20
C PHE A 424 -8.75 11.72 -8.66
N GLY A 425 -9.66 10.80 -9.03
CA GLY A 425 -11.01 11.14 -9.46
C GLY A 425 -11.80 11.82 -8.34
N GLN A 426 -12.42 12.93 -8.67
CA GLN A 426 -13.18 13.78 -7.75
C GLN A 426 -14.52 14.19 -8.34
N ARG A 427 -15.50 14.47 -7.47
CA ARG A 427 -16.76 15.09 -7.83
C ARG A 427 -16.95 16.38 -7.03
N GLN A 428 -17.48 17.39 -7.67
CA GLN A 428 -17.89 18.62 -6.99
C GLN A 428 -19.18 18.36 -6.23
N LYS A 429 -19.20 18.71 -4.95
CA LYS A 429 -20.39 18.63 -4.11
C LYS A 429 -21.28 19.87 -4.33
N PRO A 430 -22.57 19.81 -3.92
CA PRO A 430 -23.46 20.97 -4.03
C PRO A 430 -22.98 22.25 -3.32
N ASP A 431 -22.14 22.10 -2.28
CA ASP A 431 -21.51 23.20 -1.56
C ASP A 431 -20.26 23.77 -2.27
N GLY A 432 -19.96 23.30 -3.48
CA GLY A 432 -18.81 23.71 -4.26
C GLY A 432 -17.49 23.03 -3.88
N THR A 433 -17.44 22.28 -2.78
CA THR A 433 -16.25 21.54 -2.36
C THR A 433 -16.03 20.29 -3.23
N TRP A 434 -14.78 19.80 -3.26
CA TRP A 434 -14.41 18.62 -4.00
C TRP A 434 -14.27 17.43 -3.09
N GLY A 435 -14.95 16.32 -3.40
CA GLY A 435 -14.84 15.04 -2.71
C GLY A 435 -14.27 13.96 -3.63
N SER A 436 -13.80 12.84 -3.05
CA SER A 436 -13.41 11.66 -3.84
C SER A 436 -14.60 11.12 -4.62
N ALA A 437 -14.38 10.76 -5.88
CA ALA A 437 -15.39 10.08 -6.70
C ALA A 437 -15.51 8.57 -6.39
N GLY A 438 -14.68 8.05 -5.48
CA GLY A 438 -14.67 6.64 -5.10
C GLY A 438 -13.56 5.83 -5.79
N CYS A 439 -13.42 4.58 -5.39
CA CYS A 439 -12.31 3.74 -5.82
C CYS A 439 -12.30 3.41 -7.32
N PHE A 440 -13.46 3.39 -7.97
CA PHE A 440 -13.53 3.11 -9.41
C PHE A 440 -12.94 4.23 -10.28
N HIS A 441 -12.79 5.41 -9.69
CA HIS A 441 -12.29 6.62 -10.34
C HIS A 441 -10.85 6.96 -9.94
N GLN A 442 -10.10 5.96 -9.48
CA GLN A 442 -8.68 6.09 -9.12
C GLN A 442 -7.85 5.17 -10.01
N GLY A 443 -6.64 5.59 -10.40
CA GLY A 443 -5.79 4.77 -11.25
C GLY A 443 -4.38 5.31 -11.36
N PHE A 444 -3.45 4.44 -11.79
CA PHE A 444 -2.13 4.84 -12.23
C PHE A 444 -2.05 4.90 -13.74
N PHE A 445 -1.13 5.69 -14.24
CA PHE A 445 -0.79 5.84 -15.64
C PHE A 445 0.73 5.90 -15.79
N VAL A 446 1.25 5.35 -16.88
CA VAL A 446 2.71 5.35 -17.13
C VAL A 446 3.26 6.75 -17.35
N ASN A 447 2.41 7.73 -17.71
CA ASN A 447 2.75 9.15 -17.84
C ASN A 447 1.50 10.03 -17.86
N ALA A 448 1.73 11.35 -17.78
CA ALA A 448 0.67 12.35 -17.80
C ALA A 448 -0.11 12.38 -19.14
N ASP A 449 0.55 12.11 -20.28
CA ASP A 449 -0.10 12.14 -21.59
C ASP A 449 -1.13 11.02 -21.73
N ASN A 450 -0.80 9.80 -21.25
CA ASN A 450 -1.74 8.70 -21.22
C ASN A 450 -2.95 9.01 -20.35
N LEU A 451 -2.71 9.64 -19.20
CA LEU A 451 -3.80 10.07 -18.32
C LEU A 451 -4.71 11.08 -19.00
N LYS A 452 -4.16 12.11 -19.64
CA LYS A 452 -4.94 13.12 -20.37
C LYS A 452 -5.77 12.50 -21.48
N LYS A 453 -5.16 11.64 -22.31
CA LYS A 453 -5.87 10.89 -23.34
C LYS A 453 -7.00 10.01 -22.79
N TRP A 454 -6.76 9.37 -21.63
CA TRP A 454 -7.79 8.58 -20.99
C TRP A 454 -8.95 9.43 -20.52
N VAL A 455 -8.71 10.61 -19.92
CA VAL A 455 -9.77 11.55 -19.52
C VAL A 455 -10.58 12.04 -20.74
N GLU A 456 -9.94 12.32 -21.87
CA GLU A 456 -10.62 12.68 -23.13
C GLU A 456 -11.57 11.57 -23.61
N GLN A 457 -11.19 10.31 -23.45
CA GLN A 457 -11.99 9.14 -23.80
C GLN A 457 -13.09 8.80 -22.75
N ASN A 458 -12.97 9.37 -21.55
CA ASN A 458 -13.92 9.16 -20.45
C ASN A 458 -14.56 10.50 -20.05
N PRO A 459 -15.51 11.00 -20.83
CA PRO A 459 -15.97 12.38 -20.77
C PRO A 459 -16.64 12.78 -19.45
N TYR A 460 -16.98 11.83 -18.60
CA TYR A 460 -17.57 12.07 -17.28
C TYR A 460 -16.55 12.06 -16.13
N GLU A 461 -15.28 11.79 -16.44
CA GLU A 461 -14.22 11.78 -15.43
C GLU A 461 -13.73 13.18 -15.11
N THR A 462 -13.73 13.52 -13.84
CA THR A 462 -13.19 14.77 -13.29
C THR A 462 -12.28 14.47 -12.13
N GLY A 463 -11.15 15.16 -12.01
CA GLY A 463 -10.23 14.92 -10.92
C GLY A 463 -8.92 15.68 -11.03
N ARG A 464 -7.92 15.16 -10.37
CA ARG A 464 -6.57 15.72 -10.33
C ARG A 464 -5.55 14.71 -10.83
N LEU A 465 -4.64 15.18 -11.70
CA LEU A 465 -3.38 14.53 -11.97
C LEU A 465 -2.43 14.91 -10.82
N ILE A 466 -1.89 13.93 -10.12
CA ILE A 466 -0.93 14.12 -9.01
C ILE A 466 0.24 13.16 -9.17
N SER A 467 1.36 13.45 -8.51
CA SER A 467 2.44 12.47 -8.41
C SER A 467 2.02 11.27 -7.55
N ILE A 468 2.63 10.10 -7.79
CA ILE A 468 2.41 8.91 -6.95
C ILE A 468 2.94 9.16 -5.53
N SER A 469 4.03 9.94 -5.39
CA SER A 469 4.55 10.37 -4.08
C SER A 469 3.53 11.19 -3.30
N GLN A 470 2.84 12.14 -3.95
CA GLN A 470 1.77 12.89 -3.32
C GLN A 470 0.60 11.98 -2.90
N ALA A 471 0.21 11.04 -3.78
CA ALA A 471 -0.85 10.08 -3.47
C ALA A 471 -0.51 9.20 -2.25
N LEU A 472 0.74 8.74 -2.13
CA LEU A 472 1.23 8.00 -0.95
C LEU A 472 1.25 8.90 0.29
N ALA A 473 1.81 10.10 0.20
CA ALA A 473 1.89 11.04 1.31
C ALA A 473 0.49 11.38 1.88
N ASP A 474 -0.51 11.52 1.02
CA ASP A 474 -1.90 11.74 1.44
C ASP A 474 -2.47 10.53 2.21
N LYS A 475 -2.04 9.30 1.88
CA LYS A 475 -2.41 8.09 2.63
C LYS A 475 -1.68 7.97 3.97
N MET A 476 -0.40 8.29 4.00
CA MET A 476 0.41 8.22 5.22
C MET A 476 0.00 9.25 6.28
N LYS A 477 -0.72 10.31 5.90
CA LYS A 477 -1.27 11.32 6.81
C LYS A 477 -2.60 10.92 7.46
N LEU A 478 -3.21 9.81 7.06
CA LEU A 478 -4.49 9.38 7.62
C LEU A 478 -4.34 8.96 9.08
N SER A 479 -5.27 9.39 9.93
CA SER A 479 -5.32 8.93 11.33
C SER A 479 -5.74 7.45 11.40
N PRO A 480 -5.41 6.73 12.50
CA PRO A 480 -5.87 5.36 12.71
C PRO A 480 -7.40 5.20 12.56
N GLU A 481 -8.17 6.18 13.02
CA GLU A 481 -9.64 6.19 12.90
C GLU A 481 -10.08 6.35 11.44
N GLN A 482 -9.38 7.18 10.66
CA GLN A 482 -9.66 7.33 9.22
C GLN A 482 -9.31 6.06 8.46
N ILE A 483 -8.22 5.38 8.82
CA ILE A 483 -7.83 4.09 8.22
C ILE A 483 -8.87 3.02 8.56
N GLN A 484 -9.36 2.95 9.80
CA GLN A 484 -10.42 2.01 10.20
C GLN A 484 -11.76 2.30 9.53
N LYS A 485 -12.05 3.58 9.26
CA LYS A 485 -13.29 4.03 8.62
C LYS A 485 -13.22 4.02 7.10
N ALA A 486 -12.08 3.70 6.50
CA ALA A 486 -11.94 3.64 5.06
C ALA A 486 -13.00 2.70 4.46
N CYS A 487 -13.98 3.25 3.75
CA CYS A 487 -15.14 2.56 3.18
C CYS A 487 -16.28 2.19 4.16
N LYS A 488 -16.88 3.17 4.82
CA LYS A 488 -18.24 2.97 5.35
C LYS A 488 -19.28 3.39 4.30
N ILE A 489 -20.29 2.55 4.08
CA ILE A 489 -21.45 2.92 3.27
C ILE A 489 -22.15 4.09 3.94
N GLY A 490 -22.47 5.10 3.16
CA GLY A 490 -23.09 6.35 3.61
C GLY A 490 -22.10 7.50 3.82
N GLU A 491 -20.78 7.23 3.82
CA GLU A 491 -19.75 8.27 3.82
C GLU A 491 -19.17 8.53 2.41
N CYS A 492 -19.37 7.61 1.46
CA CYS A 492 -19.25 7.95 0.05
C CYS A 492 -20.45 8.82 -0.29
N ALA A 493 -20.23 10.13 -0.51
CA ALA A 493 -21.32 11.06 -0.81
C ALA A 493 -22.20 10.46 -1.91
N PRO A 494 -23.51 10.37 -1.68
CA PRO A 494 -24.41 9.96 -2.75
C PRO A 494 -24.25 10.95 -3.89
N LYS A 495 -24.17 10.42 -5.09
CA LYS A 495 -24.11 11.20 -6.33
C LYS A 495 -25.40 11.94 -6.57
#